data_4b19145a92c752351b2eb1a02a97619c
#
_entry.id   4b19145a92c752351b2eb1a02a97619c
#
_cell.length_a   1.000
_cell.length_b   1.000
_cell.length_c   1.000
_cell.angle_alpha   90.00
_cell.angle_beta   90.00
_cell.angle_gamma   90.00
#
_symmetry.space_group_name_H-M   'P 1'
#
loop_
_entity.id
_entity.type
_entity.pdbx_description
1 polymer ?
#
loop_
_entity_poly.entity_id
_entity_poly.type
_entity_poly.pdbx_seq_one_letter_code
_entity_poly.pdbx_strand_id
1 'polypeptide(L)'
;MKKLIYKISLFAGLATVLISCADDFLDKPVYGVLAADDYFKTEEELQEGVFACYDVLQWAYTTDWNSMYVVKSFPADETHAGGGSDGDQPSYQQLDDFSYTAENKPIEHSFKTMYFGIMRANAVINIAVGDTPAKVQMIAEAKALRAFFYFELVSMWGGVPLRLALPGASEFALEKSTPEQIYAQIHKDLDEAIPNLPKKSEYSPEMRFRMSKGTAQAIKGKAYLYQKKYPESAAAFEDVITSTEYDLAPDYSKLFLKESEYGLESLFEVGYNITGYDWGNFQWGGNRSMENNINWQLMGPRGDYYTTGTSGLLPGWGFNYPTAKMAQAFDAEGDVIRKNACILSVADLRTKYGGDWIVDKNLDWTEAPPVWGMEGYFRLKYGSLKSETVASPGVAELNYGTNIRLIRYADVLLMAAEANLLAGNVSTAQGYFTKVRDRVDLPVKTVTLDAIKTERRLELAFEGFRFLDLIRWGDAAAVLKNQGFKKNGNFAEKHNLYPIPSAEILNNSKMTPNPGWGN
;
A
#
# COMPACT_ATOMS: atom_id res chain seq x y z
N MET A 1 11.35 39.38 75.72
CA MET A 1 11.58 39.93 74.39
C MET A 1 12.23 38.90 73.41
N LYS A 2 13.33 38.23 73.73
CA LYS A 2 13.97 37.29 72.76
C LYS A 2 13.09 36.13 72.28
N LYS A 3 12.23 35.53 73.13
CA LYS A 3 11.30 34.47 72.73
C LYS A 3 10.12 34.92 71.78
N LEU A 4 9.79 36.20 71.87
CA LEU A 4 8.73 36.77 71.00
C LEU A 4 9.27 37.09 69.62
N ILE A 5 10.51 37.54 69.50
CA ILE A 5 11.19 37.81 68.21
C ILE A 5 11.39 36.52 67.43
N TYR A 6 11.78 35.40 68.12
CA TYR A 6 11.95 34.09 67.49
C TYR A 6 10.61 33.53 66.89
N LYS A 7 9.51 33.77 67.61
CA LYS A 7 8.17 33.35 67.08
C LYS A 7 7.69 34.19 65.90
N ILE A 8 7.99 35.47 65.88
CA ILE A 8 7.64 36.36 64.77
C ILE A 8 8.53 36.08 63.57
N SER A 9 9.83 35.80 63.76
CA SER A 9 10.74 35.42 62.67
C SER A 9 10.38 34.06 62.05
N LEU A 10 9.91 33.10 62.87
CA LEU A 10 9.48 31.78 62.39
C LEU A 10 8.15 31.88 61.61
N PHE A 11 7.24 32.74 62.02
CA PHE A 11 5.96 32.98 61.32
C PHE A 11 6.15 33.77 60.03
N ALA A 12 7.06 34.72 59.96
CA ALA A 12 7.41 35.49 58.79
C ALA A 12 8.15 34.57 57.74
N GLY A 13 9.01 33.64 58.20
CA GLY A 13 9.67 32.66 57.35
C GLY A 13 8.70 31.61 56.77
N LEU A 14 7.64 31.25 57.52
CA LEU A 14 6.61 30.32 57.02
C LEU A 14 5.64 30.99 56.04
N ALA A 15 5.37 32.29 56.18
CA ALA A 15 4.53 33.04 55.28
C ALA A 15 5.19 33.31 53.92
N THR A 16 6.52 33.41 53.85
CA THR A 16 7.24 33.58 52.57
C THR A 16 7.35 32.29 51.76
N VAL A 17 7.18 31.10 52.37
CA VAL A 17 7.16 29.83 51.65
C VAL A 17 5.81 29.55 51.00
N LEU A 18 4.71 30.19 51.45
CA LEU A 18 3.38 29.98 50.89
C LEU A 18 3.04 30.92 49.72
N ILE A 19 3.89 31.86 49.33
CA ILE A 19 3.70 32.77 48.21
C ILE A 19 4.49 32.27 46.95
N SER A 20 5.23 31.18 47.05
CA SER A 20 6.12 30.66 46.01
C SER A 20 5.45 29.66 45.03
N CYS A 21 4.15 29.47 45.12
CA CYS A 21 3.40 28.72 44.10
C CYS A 21 2.47 29.67 43.36
N ALA A 22 3.03 30.60 42.61
CA ALA A 22 2.26 31.21 41.51
C ALA A 22 2.25 30.19 40.37
N ASP A 23 1.07 29.84 39.88
CA ASP A 23 0.83 28.93 38.76
C ASP A 23 1.63 29.34 37.51
N ASP A 24 1.94 30.64 37.37
CA ASP A 24 2.79 31.20 36.30
C ASP A 24 4.26 30.76 36.29
N PHE A 25 4.77 30.16 37.39
CA PHE A 25 6.17 29.69 37.41
C PHE A 25 6.35 28.35 36.67
N LEU A 26 5.27 27.58 36.53
CA LEU A 26 5.28 26.31 35.82
C LEU A 26 4.85 26.47 34.34
N ASP A 27 4.19 27.58 34.03
CA ASP A 27 3.81 27.94 32.66
C ASP A 27 4.92 28.73 31.94
N LYS A 28 6.12 28.18 31.90
CA LYS A 28 7.12 28.72 30.97
C LYS A 28 6.81 28.19 29.57
N PRO A 29 6.60 29.09 28.59
CA PRO A 29 6.53 28.66 27.20
C PRO A 29 7.80 27.86 26.90
N VAL A 30 7.62 26.67 26.33
CA VAL A 30 8.75 25.81 25.92
C VAL A 30 9.43 26.53 24.78
N TYR A 31 10.51 27.25 25.05
CA TYR A 31 11.29 27.96 24.05
C TYR A 31 11.85 26.96 23.03
N GLY A 32 11.52 27.15 21.74
CA GLY A 32 12.04 26.33 20.64
C GLY A 32 11.15 25.17 20.23
N VAL A 33 9.96 24.99 20.83
CA VAL A 33 8.94 24.06 20.36
C VAL A 33 7.66 24.85 20.13
N LEU A 34 7.16 24.88 18.90
CA LEU A 34 5.82 25.42 18.60
C LEU A 34 4.78 24.54 19.31
N ALA A 35 3.86 25.15 20.05
CA ALA A 35 2.69 24.40 20.55
C ALA A 35 1.93 23.83 19.36
N ALA A 36 1.36 22.64 19.48
CA ALA A 36 0.61 22.01 18.39
C ALA A 36 -0.51 22.94 17.85
N ASP A 37 -1.14 23.71 18.74
CA ASP A 37 -2.21 24.67 18.40
C ASP A 37 -1.68 25.93 17.68
N ASP A 38 -0.38 26.16 17.64
CA ASP A 38 0.24 27.27 16.92
C ASP A 38 0.78 26.88 15.53
N TYR A 39 0.74 25.62 15.19
CA TYR A 39 1.06 25.10 13.85
C TYR A 39 -0.18 25.06 12.96
N PHE A 40 0.00 25.00 11.65
CA PHE A 40 -1.06 25.02 10.62
C PHE A 40 -1.84 26.34 10.51
N LYS A 41 -1.20 27.46 10.83
CA LYS A 41 -1.81 28.81 10.70
C LYS A 41 -1.71 29.36 9.28
N THR A 42 -0.62 29.09 8.58
CA THR A 42 -0.42 29.49 7.18
C THR A 42 -0.78 28.37 6.21
N GLU A 43 -0.93 28.71 4.93
CA GLU A 43 -1.15 27.70 3.88
C GLU A 43 0.08 26.82 3.68
N GLU A 44 1.27 27.38 3.81
CA GLU A 44 2.55 26.68 3.70
C GLU A 44 2.70 25.63 4.81
N GLU A 45 2.49 26.00 6.07
CA GLU A 45 2.54 25.07 7.19
C GLU A 45 1.52 23.94 7.04
N LEU A 46 0.31 24.26 6.56
CA LEU A 46 -0.73 23.28 6.33
C LEU A 46 -0.37 22.33 5.17
N GLN A 47 0.24 22.87 4.11
CA GLN A 47 0.75 22.07 3.00
C GLN A 47 1.83 21.08 3.45
N GLU A 48 2.79 21.51 4.28
CA GLU A 48 3.79 20.63 4.89
C GLU A 48 3.15 19.51 5.70
N GLY A 49 2.12 19.83 6.49
CA GLY A 49 1.35 18.83 7.25
C GLY A 49 0.64 17.81 6.37
N VAL A 50 0.06 18.25 5.26
CA VAL A 50 -0.57 17.35 4.29
C VAL A 50 0.48 16.50 3.58
N PHE A 51 1.61 17.08 3.16
CA PHE A 51 2.71 16.32 2.53
C PHE A 51 3.30 15.28 3.49
N ALA A 52 3.36 15.59 4.78
CA ALA A 52 3.72 14.61 5.78
C ALA A 52 2.75 13.40 5.85
N CYS A 53 1.48 13.56 5.45
CA CYS A 53 0.57 12.42 5.33
C CYS A 53 0.89 11.55 4.11
N TYR A 54 1.28 12.15 2.97
CA TYR A 54 1.71 11.42 1.78
C TYR A 54 3.04 10.68 2.00
N ASP A 55 3.97 11.29 2.71
CA ASP A 55 5.26 10.70 3.07
C ASP A 55 5.10 9.33 3.77
N VAL A 56 4.06 9.16 4.59
CA VAL A 56 3.75 7.87 5.21
C VAL A 56 3.47 6.77 4.20
N LEU A 57 2.96 7.08 3.01
CA LEU A 57 2.72 6.08 1.97
C LEU A 57 4.03 5.48 1.47
N GLN A 58 5.08 6.29 1.30
CA GLN A 58 6.40 5.77 0.93
C GLN A 58 6.89 4.77 2.00
N TRP A 59 6.80 5.13 3.28
CA TRP A 59 7.20 4.21 4.35
C TRP A 59 6.39 2.92 4.36
N ALA A 60 5.08 3.02 4.14
CA ALA A 60 4.22 1.86 4.14
C ALA A 60 4.59 0.87 3.04
N TYR A 61 4.94 1.37 1.86
CA TYR A 61 5.09 0.53 0.68
C TYR A 61 6.52 0.12 0.35
N THR A 62 7.55 0.80 0.86
CA THR A 62 8.94 0.48 0.53
C THR A 62 9.95 0.58 1.66
N THR A 63 9.56 0.94 2.85
CA THR A 63 10.53 1.06 3.94
C THR A 63 11.12 -0.29 4.30
N ASP A 64 12.39 -0.47 3.96
CA ASP A 64 13.12 -1.68 4.31
C ASP A 64 12.48 -2.96 3.67
N TRP A 65 12.68 -4.09 4.29
CA TRP A 65 12.11 -5.40 3.91
C TRP A 65 10.63 -5.56 4.30
N ASN A 66 10.07 -4.62 5.04
CA ASN A 66 8.74 -4.68 5.61
C ASN A 66 7.81 -3.71 4.88
N SER A 67 7.02 -4.20 3.93
CA SER A 67 6.17 -3.32 3.15
C SER A 67 4.75 -3.84 2.99
N MET A 68 3.80 -2.91 2.82
CA MET A 68 2.41 -3.21 2.43
C MET A 68 2.36 -3.99 1.11
N TYR A 69 3.30 -3.71 0.20
CA TYR A 69 3.37 -4.42 -1.07
C TYR A 69 3.65 -5.92 -0.85
N VAL A 70 4.57 -6.26 0.05
CA VAL A 70 4.89 -7.65 0.43
C VAL A 70 3.68 -8.32 1.07
N VAL A 71 3.03 -7.66 2.03
CA VAL A 71 1.84 -8.19 2.73
C VAL A 71 0.69 -8.45 1.76
N LYS A 72 0.51 -7.61 0.75
CA LYS A 72 -0.58 -7.73 -0.23
C LYS A 72 -0.30 -8.72 -1.36
N SER A 73 0.97 -8.94 -1.73
CA SER A 73 1.33 -9.73 -2.92
C SER A 73 1.74 -11.16 -2.61
N PHE A 74 2.48 -11.42 -1.53
CA PHE A 74 3.03 -12.76 -1.26
C PHE A 74 1.98 -13.82 -0.91
N PRO A 75 0.91 -13.54 -0.18
CA PRO A 75 -0.12 -14.53 0.09
C PRO A 75 -1.00 -14.90 -1.12
N ALA A 76 -0.71 -14.37 -2.30
CA ALA A 76 -1.50 -14.64 -3.52
C ALA A 76 -0.95 -15.82 -4.31
N ASP A 77 -1.80 -16.43 -5.15
CA ASP A 77 -1.43 -17.53 -6.05
C ASP A 77 -0.69 -17.09 -7.33
N GLU A 78 -0.20 -15.84 -7.34
CA GLU A 78 0.50 -15.24 -8.49
C GLU A 78 2.01 -15.46 -8.42
N THR A 79 2.56 -15.52 -7.20
CA THR A 79 4.01 -15.56 -6.96
C THR A 79 4.34 -16.50 -5.81
N HIS A 80 5.63 -16.93 -5.76
CA HIS A 80 6.24 -17.51 -4.57
C HIS A 80 7.14 -16.50 -3.88
N ALA A 81 7.35 -16.66 -2.58
CA ALA A 81 8.22 -15.78 -1.81
C ALA A 81 9.64 -15.68 -2.41
N GLY A 82 10.21 -16.79 -2.87
CA GLY A 82 11.55 -16.80 -3.48
C GLY A 82 12.67 -16.61 -2.46
N GLY A 83 13.76 -15.95 -2.88
CA GLY A 83 14.98 -15.79 -2.09
C GLY A 83 16.02 -16.87 -2.34
N GLY A 84 16.99 -17.04 -1.43
CA GLY A 84 18.05 -18.07 -1.53
C GLY A 84 17.64 -19.43 -1.01
N SER A 85 16.67 -19.48 -0.09
CA SER A 85 16.16 -20.70 0.56
C SER A 85 14.90 -20.36 1.38
N ASP A 86 14.32 -21.38 2.02
CA ASP A 86 13.22 -21.18 2.99
C ASP A 86 13.64 -20.42 4.26
N GLY A 87 14.93 -20.33 4.53
CA GLY A 87 15.49 -19.53 5.62
C GLY A 87 15.83 -18.09 5.23
N ASP A 88 15.74 -17.74 3.95
CA ASP A 88 15.96 -16.37 3.49
C ASP A 88 14.68 -15.55 3.64
N GLN A 89 14.72 -14.49 4.47
CA GLN A 89 13.56 -13.70 4.85
C GLN A 89 12.38 -14.57 5.36
N PRO A 90 12.51 -15.25 6.51
CA PRO A 90 11.48 -16.19 6.98
C PRO A 90 10.07 -15.59 7.03
N SER A 91 9.95 -14.28 7.30
CA SER A 91 8.66 -13.58 7.30
C SER A 91 7.95 -13.58 5.95
N TYR A 92 8.71 -13.62 4.85
CA TYR A 92 8.16 -13.72 3.49
C TYR A 92 7.66 -15.13 3.17
N GLN A 93 8.46 -16.15 3.55
CA GLN A 93 8.06 -17.55 3.40
C GLN A 93 6.76 -17.82 4.19
N GLN A 94 6.68 -17.27 5.41
CA GLN A 94 5.47 -17.36 6.24
C GLN A 94 4.24 -16.73 5.59
N LEU A 95 4.38 -15.61 4.88
CA LEU A 95 3.28 -14.99 4.14
C LEU A 95 2.83 -15.89 2.97
N ASP A 96 3.77 -16.46 2.23
CA ASP A 96 3.48 -17.32 1.07
C ASP A 96 2.79 -18.63 1.48
N ASP A 97 3.19 -19.25 2.61
CA ASP A 97 2.66 -20.55 3.05
C ASP A 97 1.63 -20.48 4.20
N PHE A 98 1.22 -19.27 4.60
CA PHE A 98 0.24 -19.03 5.68
C PHE A 98 0.68 -19.56 7.05
N SER A 99 1.98 -19.63 7.32
CA SER A 99 2.53 -20.01 8.64
C SER A 99 2.84 -18.80 9.54
N TYR A 100 2.51 -17.59 9.11
CA TYR A 100 2.75 -16.37 9.88
C TYR A 100 1.95 -16.31 11.19
N THR A 101 2.49 -15.55 12.13
CA THR A 101 1.91 -15.28 13.44
C THR A 101 1.72 -13.77 13.65
N ALA A 102 1.22 -13.37 14.82
CA ALA A 102 1.11 -11.97 15.22
C ALA A 102 2.48 -11.23 15.39
N GLU A 103 3.58 -11.93 15.22
CA GLU A 103 4.96 -11.43 15.30
C GLU A 103 5.60 -11.21 13.93
N ASN A 104 4.87 -11.50 12.84
CA ASN A 104 5.36 -11.29 11.48
C ASN A 104 5.64 -9.80 11.22
N LYS A 105 6.89 -9.47 10.90
CA LYS A 105 7.36 -8.07 10.83
C LYS A 105 6.72 -7.26 9.70
N PRO A 106 6.55 -7.76 8.46
CA PRO A 106 5.78 -7.07 7.44
C PRO A 106 4.35 -6.70 7.87
N ILE A 107 3.64 -7.62 8.57
CA ILE A 107 2.28 -7.37 9.07
C ILE A 107 2.29 -6.28 10.15
N GLU A 108 3.21 -6.36 11.13
CA GLU A 108 3.37 -5.38 12.19
C GLU A 108 3.68 -3.98 11.62
N HIS A 109 4.66 -3.90 10.72
CA HIS A 109 5.05 -2.66 10.06
C HIS A 109 3.88 -2.01 9.33
N SER A 110 3.17 -2.79 8.52
CA SER A 110 2.03 -2.32 7.74
C SER A 110 0.92 -1.76 8.61
N PHE A 111 0.54 -2.49 9.67
CA PHE A 111 -0.47 -2.02 10.63
C PHE A 111 -0.07 -0.68 11.27
N LYS A 112 1.14 -0.62 11.82
CA LYS A 112 1.67 0.54 12.53
C LYS A 112 1.78 1.76 11.63
N THR A 113 2.23 1.57 10.40
CA THR A 113 2.45 2.68 9.46
C THR A 113 1.13 3.33 9.04
N MET A 114 0.05 2.56 8.87
CA MET A 114 -1.28 3.13 8.61
C MET A 114 -1.73 4.05 9.75
N TYR A 115 -1.46 3.69 11.00
CA TYR A 115 -1.76 4.56 12.14
C TYR A 115 -0.89 5.82 12.20
N PHE A 116 0.36 5.79 11.73
CA PHE A 116 1.12 7.04 11.58
C PHE A 116 0.46 7.99 10.57
N GLY A 117 -0.04 7.46 9.44
CA GLY A 117 -0.81 8.26 8.49
C GLY A 117 -2.09 8.85 9.09
N ILE A 118 -2.85 8.04 9.83
CA ILE A 118 -4.05 8.50 10.54
C ILE A 118 -3.72 9.59 11.55
N MET A 119 -2.64 9.46 12.32
CA MET A 119 -2.24 10.47 13.31
C MET A 119 -1.87 11.80 12.64
N ARG A 120 -1.11 11.77 11.55
CA ARG A 120 -0.74 12.98 10.78
C ARG A 120 -1.99 13.63 10.16
N ALA A 121 -2.88 12.83 9.57
CA ALA A 121 -4.15 13.34 9.05
C ALA A 121 -5.02 13.96 10.15
N ASN A 122 -5.10 13.33 11.33
CA ASN A 122 -5.81 13.88 12.47
C ASN A 122 -5.23 15.23 12.93
N ALA A 123 -3.91 15.39 12.92
CA ALA A 123 -3.28 16.67 13.27
C ALA A 123 -3.75 17.78 12.32
N VAL A 124 -3.72 17.54 11.01
CA VAL A 124 -4.26 18.49 10.02
C VAL A 124 -5.74 18.76 10.25
N ILE A 125 -6.57 17.72 10.36
CA ILE A 125 -8.03 17.85 10.42
C ILE A 125 -8.51 18.56 11.70
N ASN A 126 -7.85 18.34 12.83
CA ASN A 126 -8.31 18.84 14.12
C ASN A 126 -7.73 20.22 14.49
N ILE A 127 -6.60 20.62 13.91
CA ILE A 127 -5.92 21.88 14.25
C ILE A 127 -6.16 22.94 13.18
N ALA A 128 -6.18 22.57 11.89
CA ALA A 128 -6.31 23.53 10.81
C ALA A 128 -7.69 24.18 10.75
N VAL A 129 -7.71 25.48 10.46
CA VAL A 129 -8.95 26.26 10.22
C VAL A 129 -9.09 26.47 8.72
N GLY A 130 -10.19 26.02 8.14
CA GLY A 130 -10.51 26.17 6.70
C GLY A 130 -11.06 27.57 6.38
N ASP A 131 -10.26 28.62 6.58
CA ASP A 131 -10.62 30.02 6.36
C ASP A 131 -10.27 30.53 4.95
N THR A 132 -9.56 29.73 4.15
CA THR A 132 -9.30 29.97 2.73
C THR A 132 -9.66 28.74 1.89
N PRO A 133 -9.97 28.91 0.58
CA PRO A 133 -10.23 27.77 -0.32
C PRO A 133 -9.07 26.76 -0.35
N ALA A 134 -7.82 27.22 -0.32
CA ALA A 134 -6.65 26.36 -0.31
C ALA A 134 -6.58 25.51 0.98
N LYS A 135 -6.83 26.10 2.14
CA LYS A 135 -6.87 25.35 3.40
C LYS A 135 -8.03 24.36 3.45
N VAL A 136 -9.22 24.74 2.93
CA VAL A 136 -10.37 23.82 2.81
C VAL A 136 -9.99 22.59 1.96
N GLN A 137 -9.33 22.81 0.81
CA GLN A 137 -8.82 21.73 -0.03
C GLN A 137 -7.83 20.84 0.72
N MET A 138 -6.85 21.40 1.43
CA MET A 138 -5.84 20.64 2.18
C MET A 138 -6.44 19.81 3.30
N ILE A 139 -7.43 20.33 4.02
CA ILE A 139 -8.20 19.57 5.02
C ILE A 139 -8.98 18.42 4.34
N ALA A 140 -9.54 18.65 3.17
CA ALA A 140 -10.23 17.62 2.39
C ALA A 140 -9.26 16.50 1.96
N GLU A 141 -8.04 16.84 1.54
CA GLU A 141 -7.00 15.85 1.24
C GLU A 141 -6.63 15.01 2.46
N ALA A 142 -6.45 15.64 3.62
CA ALA A 142 -6.16 14.92 4.87
C ALA A 142 -7.30 13.96 5.25
N LYS A 143 -8.57 14.35 5.06
CA LYS A 143 -9.73 13.46 5.26
C LYS A 143 -9.72 12.28 4.29
N ALA A 144 -9.49 12.52 3.00
CA ALA A 144 -9.43 11.47 1.99
C ALA A 144 -8.26 10.49 2.24
N LEU A 145 -7.09 10.98 2.69
CA LEU A 145 -5.96 10.15 3.10
C LEU A 145 -6.28 9.33 4.36
N ARG A 146 -6.95 9.92 5.36
CA ARG A 146 -7.40 9.18 6.55
C ARG A 146 -8.38 8.08 6.18
N ALA A 147 -9.30 8.34 5.29
CA ALA A 147 -10.21 7.34 4.75
C ALA A 147 -9.47 6.21 4.03
N PHE A 148 -8.45 6.52 3.24
CA PHE A 148 -7.59 5.52 2.60
C PHE A 148 -6.84 4.66 3.63
N PHE A 149 -6.21 5.25 4.64
CA PHE A 149 -5.51 4.50 5.68
C PHE A 149 -6.45 3.57 6.46
N TYR A 150 -7.65 4.04 6.79
CA TYR A 150 -8.67 3.17 7.43
C TYR A 150 -9.20 2.10 6.49
N PHE A 151 -9.32 2.37 5.19
CA PHE A 151 -9.71 1.35 4.23
C PHE A 151 -8.65 0.22 4.15
N GLU A 152 -7.37 0.55 4.11
CA GLU A 152 -6.30 -0.43 4.15
C GLU A 152 -6.35 -1.26 5.46
N LEU A 153 -6.57 -0.63 6.60
CA LEU A 153 -6.69 -1.33 7.89
C LEU A 153 -7.91 -2.25 7.93
N VAL A 154 -9.10 -1.75 7.59
CA VAL A 154 -10.33 -2.55 7.72
C VAL A 154 -10.37 -3.70 6.73
N SER A 155 -9.83 -3.54 5.52
CA SER A 155 -9.80 -4.58 4.51
C SER A 155 -8.88 -5.76 4.88
N MET A 156 -7.86 -5.53 5.68
CA MET A 156 -6.87 -6.54 6.06
C MET A 156 -7.01 -7.06 7.50
N TRP A 157 -7.39 -6.21 8.44
CA TRP A 157 -7.49 -6.58 9.87
C TRP A 157 -8.93 -6.58 10.40
N GLY A 158 -9.91 -6.14 9.61
CA GLY A 158 -11.29 -6.03 10.07
C GLY A 158 -11.46 -4.92 11.11
N GLY A 159 -11.97 -5.26 12.30
CA GLY A 159 -12.13 -4.30 13.39
C GLY A 159 -10.79 -3.84 13.97
N VAL A 160 -10.60 -2.52 14.05
CA VAL A 160 -9.40 -1.86 14.61
C VAL A 160 -9.81 -0.61 15.39
N PRO A 161 -8.97 -0.06 16.28
CA PRO A 161 -9.28 1.18 17.00
C PRO A 161 -9.54 2.36 16.06
N LEU A 162 -10.67 3.03 16.23
CA LEU A 162 -11.03 4.22 15.46
C LEU A 162 -10.53 5.47 16.20
N ARG A 163 -9.38 6.02 15.76
CA ARG A 163 -8.75 7.22 16.29
C ARG A 163 -9.06 8.41 15.40
N LEU A 164 -9.82 9.37 15.90
CA LEU A 164 -10.26 10.56 15.14
C LEU A 164 -9.68 11.86 15.68
N ALA A 165 -8.98 11.79 16.80
CA ALA A 165 -8.29 12.90 17.42
C ALA A 165 -6.86 12.52 17.82
N LEU A 166 -6.03 13.51 18.12
CA LEU A 166 -4.75 13.29 18.75
C LEU A 166 -4.99 12.82 20.19
N PRO A 167 -4.43 11.68 20.60
CA PRO A 167 -4.73 11.14 21.92
C PRO A 167 -4.09 12.00 23.04
N GLY A 168 -4.86 12.35 24.05
CA GLY A 168 -4.33 12.77 25.33
C GLY A 168 -3.65 11.59 26.06
N ALA A 169 -2.85 11.88 27.10
CA ALA A 169 -2.06 10.88 27.80
C ALA A 169 -2.88 9.69 28.38
N SER A 170 -4.16 9.89 28.67
CA SER A 170 -5.07 8.85 29.18
C SER A 170 -5.84 8.08 28.08
N GLU A 171 -5.70 8.45 26.81
CA GLU A 171 -6.53 7.97 25.70
C GLU A 171 -5.81 7.00 24.75
N PHE A 172 -4.63 6.52 25.15
CA PHE A 172 -3.84 5.62 24.29
C PHE A 172 -4.51 4.25 24.10
N ALA A 173 -5.19 3.72 25.11
CA ALA A 173 -5.85 2.43 25.06
C ALA A 173 -7.29 2.57 24.57
N LEU A 174 -7.55 2.14 23.33
CA LEU A 174 -8.88 2.09 22.71
C LEU A 174 -9.26 0.64 22.35
N GLU A 175 -10.54 0.32 22.49
CA GLU A 175 -11.10 -0.92 21.97
C GLU A 175 -11.13 -0.90 20.44
N LYS A 176 -11.23 -2.09 19.84
CA LYS A 176 -11.50 -2.19 18.40
C LYS A 176 -12.91 -1.70 18.10
N SER A 177 -13.05 -0.84 17.10
CA SER A 177 -14.32 -0.53 16.48
C SER A 177 -14.70 -1.64 15.50
N THR A 178 -15.99 -1.82 15.26
CA THR A 178 -16.45 -2.80 14.27
C THR A 178 -16.11 -2.35 12.84
N PRO A 179 -16.00 -3.27 11.87
CA PRO A 179 -15.82 -2.89 10.47
C PRO A 179 -16.87 -1.89 9.98
N GLU A 180 -18.14 -2.04 10.39
CA GLU A 180 -19.22 -1.13 10.01
C GLU A 180 -18.98 0.30 10.50
N GLN A 181 -18.49 0.46 11.73
CA GLN A 181 -18.15 1.77 12.30
C GLN A 181 -16.98 2.42 11.54
N ILE A 182 -15.98 1.62 11.15
CA ILE A 182 -14.83 2.10 10.38
C ILE A 182 -15.27 2.52 8.98
N TYR A 183 -16.07 1.71 8.29
CA TYR A 183 -16.61 2.07 6.98
C TYR A 183 -17.52 3.30 7.04
N ALA A 184 -18.31 3.47 8.09
CA ALA A 184 -19.10 4.68 8.29
C ALA A 184 -18.22 5.93 8.38
N GLN A 185 -17.07 5.84 9.08
CA GLN A 185 -16.12 6.95 9.15
C GLN A 185 -15.42 7.19 7.80
N ILE A 186 -15.04 6.13 7.07
CA ILE A 186 -14.47 6.24 5.71
C ILE A 186 -15.43 7.00 4.80
N HIS A 187 -16.71 6.63 4.77
CA HIS A 187 -17.71 7.31 3.95
C HIS A 187 -17.90 8.76 4.39
N LYS A 188 -17.96 9.02 5.70
CA LYS A 188 -18.06 10.39 6.23
C LYS A 188 -16.89 11.27 5.77
N ASP A 189 -15.66 10.78 5.91
CA ASP A 189 -14.46 11.53 5.51
C ASP A 189 -14.47 11.81 4.00
N LEU A 190 -14.87 10.84 3.18
CA LEU A 190 -14.94 10.99 1.73
C LEU A 190 -16.11 11.90 1.28
N ASP A 191 -17.27 11.83 1.94
CA ASP A 191 -18.41 12.71 1.67
C ASP A 191 -18.07 14.17 1.93
N GLU A 192 -17.31 14.43 2.98
CA GLU A 192 -16.83 15.78 3.33
C GLU A 192 -15.67 16.24 2.44
N ALA A 193 -14.83 15.31 1.94
CA ALA A 193 -13.67 15.62 1.12
C ALA A 193 -14.03 15.88 -0.36
N ILE A 194 -14.80 15.00 -0.98
CA ILE A 194 -15.07 14.98 -2.43
C ILE A 194 -15.52 16.34 -2.99
N PRO A 195 -16.43 17.10 -2.34
CA PRO A 195 -16.86 18.40 -2.85
C PRO A 195 -15.73 19.45 -2.90
N ASN A 196 -14.69 19.28 -2.08
CA ASN A 196 -13.62 20.25 -1.87
C ASN A 196 -12.30 19.84 -2.52
N LEU A 197 -12.26 18.68 -3.18
CA LEU A 197 -11.08 18.20 -3.89
C LEU A 197 -11.12 18.63 -5.36
N PRO A 198 -9.97 19.06 -5.94
CA PRO A 198 -9.89 19.39 -7.35
C PRO A 198 -9.93 18.13 -8.22
N LYS A 199 -10.22 18.33 -9.50
CA LYS A 199 -10.00 17.31 -10.52
C LYS A 199 -8.50 17.10 -10.74
N LYS A 200 -8.12 15.95 -11.29
CA LYS A 200 -6.71 15.67 -11.58
C LYS A 200 -6.10 16.68 -12.56
N SER A 201 -6.86 17.11 -13.57
CA SER A 201 -6.44 18.09 -14.57
C SER A 201 -6.21 19.50 -14.00
N GLU A 202 -6.75 19.81 -12.82
CA GLU A 202 -6.58 21.10 -12.14
C GLU A 202 -5.28 21.18 -11.34
N TYR A 203 -4.59 20.05 -11.11
CA TYR A 203 -3.25 20.04 -10.53
C TYR A 203 -2.18 20.29 -11.60
N SER A 204 -1.14 21.06 -11.24
CA SER A 204 0.07 21.11 -12.03
C SER A 204 0.73 19.71 -12.13
N PRO A 205 1.53 19.43 -13.16
CA PRO A 205 2.16 18.12 -13.33
C PRO A 205 2.89 17.62 -12.08
N GLU A 206 3.58 18.51 -11.37
CA GLU A 206 4.35 18.19 -10.16
C GLU A 206 3.46 17.88 -8.95
N MET A 207 2.20 18.29 -8.99
CA MET A 207 1.24 18.09 -7.89
C MET A 207 0.23 16.97 -8.15
N ARG A 208 0.35 16.24 -9.27
CA ARG A 208 -0.59 15.16 -9.64
C ARG A 208 -0.51 13.92 -8.74
N PHE A 209 0.45 13.86 -7.84
CA PHE A 209 0.49 12.84 -6.78
C PHE A 209 -0.58 13.05 -5.72
N ARG A 210 -1.15 14.24 -5.63
CA ARG A 210 -2.13 14.63 -4.60
C ARG A 210 -3.49 13.96 -4.84
N MET A 211 -4.22 13.79 -3.75
CA MET A 211 -5.57 13.24 -3.74
C MET A 211 -6.52 14.09 -4.60
N SER A 212 -7.02 13.54 -5.68
CA SER A 212 -8.00 14.21 -6.54
C SER A 212 -9.42 13.80 -6.19
N LYS A 213 -10.40 14.55 -6.69
CA LYS A 213 -11.81 14.20 -6.59
C LYS A 213 -12.09 12.78 -7.09
N GLY A 214 -11.55 12.42 -8.26
CA GLY A 214 -11.73 11.08 -8.83
C GLY A 214 -11.07 9.99 -8.01
N THR A 215 -9.92 10.27 -7.38
CA THR A 215 -9.26 9.33 -6.46
C THR A 215 -10.14 9.06 -5.24
N ALA A 216 -10.69 10.10 -4.60
CA ALA A 216 -11.57 9.96 -3.45
C ALA A 216 -12.88 9.22 -3.79
N GLN A 217 -13.45 9.48 -4.97
CA GLN A 217 -14.61 8.74 -5.50
C GLN A 217 -14.29 7.26 -5.73
N ALA A 218 -13.12 6.94 -6.28
CA ALA A 218 -12.69 5.56 -6.48
C ALA A 218 -12.52 4.81 -5.15
N ILE A 219 -11.93 5.45 -4.12
CA ILE A 219 -11.82 4.87 -2.77
C ILE A 219 -13.22 4.62 -2.19
N LYS A 220 -14.15 5.56 -2.37
CA LYS A 220 -15.55 5.42 -1.90
C LYS A 220 -16.25 4.25 -2.58
N GLY A 221 -16.12 4.12 -3.90
CA GLY A 221 -16.67 3.00 -4.67
C GLY A 221 -16.09 1.67 -4.21
N LYS A 222 -14.78 1.60 -3.99
CA LYS A 222 -14.08 0.41 -3.46
C LYS A 222 -14.55 0.05 -2.05
N ALA A 223 -14.73 1.04 -1.17
CA ALA A 223 -15.26 0.80 0.18
C ALA A 223 -16.69 0.23 0.15
N TYR A 224 -17.56 0.71 -0.73
CA TYR A 224 -18.89 0.12 -0.92
C TYR A 224 -18.83 -1.29 -1.51
N LEU A 225 -17.93 -1.56 -2.46
CA LEU A 225 -17.75 -2.88 -3.06
C LEU A 225 -17.37 -3.92 -1.99
N TYR A 226 -16.45 -3.58 -1.09
CA TYR A 226 -16.03 -4.45 0.01
C TYR A 226 -17.14 -4.69 1.04
N GLN A 227 -18.07 -3.76 1.17
CA GLN A 227 -19.31 -3.92 1.97
C GLN A 227 -20.44 -4.65 1.23
N LYS A 228 -20.23 -5.04 -0.03
CA LYS A 228 -21.25 -5.65 -0.93
C LYS A 228 -22.45 -4.73 -1.17
N LYS A 229 -22.25 -3.41 -1.04
CA LYS A 229 -23.23 -2.36 -1.38
C LYS A 229 -23.07 -2.01 -2.87
N TYR A 230 -23.54 -2.91 -3.72
CA TYR A 230 -23.26 -2.86 -5.15
C TYR A 230 -23.86 -1.64 -5.89
N PRO A 231 -25.11 -1.23 -5.62
CA PRO A 231 -25.66 -0.02 -6.24
C PRO A 231 -24.87 1.24 -5.89
N GLU A 232 -24.49 1.43 -4.62
CA GLU A 232 -23.72 2.58 -4.16
C GLU A 232 -22.29 2.55 -4.71
N SER A 233 -21.71 1.36 -4.81
CA SER A 233 -20.40 1.16 -5.43
C SER A 233 -20.42 1.52 -6.90
N ALA A 234 -21.42 1.04 -7.66
CA ALA A 234 -21.60 1.35 -9.08
C ALA A 234 -21.73 2.85 -9.31
N ALA A 235 -22.55 3.54 -8.50
CA ALA A 235 -22.73 4.99 -8.60
C ALA A 235 -21.43 5.77 -8.35
N ALA A 236 -20.65 5.39 -7.32
CA ALA A 236 -19.40 6.06 -7.02
C ALA A 236 -18.33 5.87 -8.13
N PHE A 237 -18.28 4.69 -8.76
CA PHE A 237 -17.39 4.48 -9.90
C PHE A 237 -17.88 5.17 -11.18
N GLU A 238 -19.20 5.29 -11.38
CA GLU A 238 -19.77 6.05 -12.49
C GLU A 238 -19.33 7.50 -12.46
N ASP A 239 -19.28 8.12 -11.27
CA ASP A 239 -18.77 9.49 -11.11
C ASP A 239 -17.32 9.64 -11.58
N VAL A 240 -16.47 8.61 -11.36
CA VAL A 240 -15.09 8.60 -11.89
C VAL A 240 -15.07 8.45 -13.39
N ILE A 241 -15.85 7.50 -13.94
CA ILE A 241 -15.83 7.14 -15.35
C ILE A 241 -16.37 8.28 -16.21
N THR A 242 -17.47 8.89 -15.79
CA THR A 242 -18.11 10.00 -16.52
C THR A 242 -17.38 11.33 -16.38
N SER A 243 -16.43 11.44 -15.43
CA SER A 243 -15.61 12.65 -15.26
C SER A 243 -14.73 12.97 -16.47
N THR A 244 -14.40 11.98 -17.30
CA THR A 244 -13.48 12.06 -18.45
C THR A 244 -12.05 12.48 -18.09
N GLU A 245 -11.69 12.42 -16.80
CA GLU A 245 -10.35 12.75 -16.30
C GLU A 245 -9.34 11.61 -16.49
N TYR A 246 -9.84 10.40 -16.78
CA TYR A 246 -9.05 9.17 -16.85
C TYR A 246 -9.44 8.34 -18.06
N ASP A 247 -8.48 7.61 -18.61
CA ASP A 247 -8.73 6.57 -19.60
C ASP A 247 -7.66 5.48 -19.52
N LEU A 248 -7.85 4.37 -20.22
CA LEU A 248 -6.85 3.32 -20.33
C LEU A 248 -5.62 3.81 -21.11
N ALA A 249 -4.44 3.53 -20.61
CA ALA A 249 -3.22 3.74 -21.37
C ALA A 249 -3.22 2.80 -22.60
N PRO A 250 -2.94 3.33 -23.80
CA PRO A 250 -3.07 2.53 -25.04
C PRO A 250 -2.04 1.40 -25.10
N ASP A 251 -0.87 1.56 -24.50
CA ASP A 251 0.19 0.56 -24.47
C ASP A 251 0.39 0.01 -23.05
N TYR A 252 -0.14 -1.20 -22.83
CA TYR A 252 -0.01 -1.87 -21.52
C TYR A 252 1.44 -2.12 -21.12
N SER A 253 2.35 -2.36 -22.10
CA SER A 253 3.75 -2.70 -21.82
C SER A 253 4.52 -1.54 -21.15
N LYS A 254 4.07 -0.31 -21.38
CA LYS A 254 4.67 0.91 -20.84
C LYS A 254 4.04 1.39 -19.53
N LEU A 255 2.87 0.87 -19.19
CA LEU A 255 2.05 1.36 -18.09
C LEU A 255 2.80 1.37 -16.74
N PHE A 256 3.73 0.45 -16.52
CA PHE A 256 4.47 0.28 -15.26
C PHE A 256 5.92 0.82 -15.33
N LEU A 257 6.21 1.62 -16.33
CA LEU A 257 7.49 2.34 -16.45
C LEU A 257 7.36 3.77 -15.92
N LYS A 258 8.49 4.38 -15.61
CA LYS A 258 8.58 5.76 -15.10
C LYS A 258 7.95 6.78 -16.05
N GLU A 259 8.06 6.57 -17.36
CA GLU A 259 7.47 7.46 -18.38
C GLU A 259 5.94 7.57 -18.31
N SER A 260 5.26 6.61 -17.67
CA SER A 260 3.79 6.56 -17.54
C SER A 260 3.27 6.98 -16.16
N GLU A 261 4.16 7.43 -15.27
CA GLU A 261 3.80 7.89 -13.94
C GLU A 261 2.87 9.09 -13.98
N TYR A 262 1.88 9.09 -13.09
CA TYR A 262 0.81 10.11 -13.02
C TYR A 262 0.10 10.35 -14.36
N GLY A 263 0.22 9.40 -15.30
CA GLY A 263 -0.34 9.45 -16.64
C GLY A 263 -1.86 9.27 -16.67
N LEU A 264 -2.39 9.02 -17.88
CA LEU A 264 -3.83 8.98 -18.17
C LEU A 264 -4.59 7.95 -17.31
N GLU A 265 -4.00 6.79 -17.03
CA GLU A 265 -4.63 5.70 -16.30
C GLU A 265 -4.45 5.82 -14.78
N SER A 266 -3.57 6.69 -14.30
CA SER A 266 -3.25 6.83 -12.88
C SER A 266 -4.31 7.61 -12.13
N LEU A 267 -4.91 7.00 -11.08
CA LEU A 267 -5.73 7.70 -10.10
C LEU A 267 -4.94 8.01 -8.84
N PHE A 268 -4.17 7.03 -8.33
CA PHE A 268 -3.38 7.20 -7.11
C PHE A 268 -2.12 6.36 -7.16
N GLU A 269 -0.98 7.01 -6.94
CA GLU A 269 0.34 6.38 -6.93
C GLU A 269 1.14 6.82 -5.71
N VAL A 270 2.02 5.93 -5.23
CA VAL A 270 3.09 6.29 -4.31
C VAL A 270 4.31 6.66 -5.14
N GLY A 271 4.74 7.91 -5.03
CA GLY A 271 5.89 8.44 -5.75
C GLY A 271 7.21 8.07 -5.08
N TYR A 272 8.21 7.79 -5.91
CA TYR A 272 9.59 7.54 -5.48
C TYR A 272 10.57 8.34 -6.33
N ASN A 273 11.78 8.51 -5.81
CA ASN A 273 12.79 9.30 -6.49
C ASN A 273 14.13 8.56 -6.55
N ILE A 274 14.95 8.99 -7.50
CA ILE A 274 16.33 8.52 -7.66
C ILE A 274 17.23 9.58 -7.02
N THR A 275 17.89 9.23 -5.92
CA THR A 275 18.65 10.18 -5.08
C THR A 275 20.16 9.95 -5.10
N GLY A 276 20.62 8.94 -5.84
CA GLY A 276 22.05 8.65 -5.94
C GLY A 276 22.60 7.90 -4.72
N TYR A 277 21.83 6.97 -4.17
CA TYR A 277 22.29 6.14 -3.07
C TYR A 277 23.39 5.16 -3.52
N ASP A 278 24.37 4.98 -2.64
CA ASP A 278 25.38 3.93 -2.69
C ASP A 278 25.41 3.15 -1.36
N TRP A 279 26.21 2.09 -1.30
CA TRP A 279 26.30 1.24 -0.10
C TRP A 279 26.89 1.96 1.13
N GLY A 280 27.54 3.12 0.95
CA GLY A 280 28.08 3.94 2.04
C GLY A 280 27.06 4.89 2.66
N ASN A 281 26.07 5.35 1.89
CA ASN A 281 25.05 6.29 2.35
C ASN A 281 23.66 5.66 2.49
N PHE A 282 23.45 4.43 2.02
CA PHE A 282 22.20 3.70 2.21
C PHE A 282 22.04 3.26 3.66
N GLN A 283 20.88 3.54 4.24
CA GLN A 283 20.58 3.19 5.62
C GLN A 283 19.54 2.08 5.70
N TRP A 284 19.97 0.94 6.22
CA TRP A 284 19.11 -0.19 6.49
C TRP A 284 18.21 0.03 7.71
N GLY A 285 17.14 -0.73 7.81
CA GLY A 285 16.32 -0.75 9.03
C GLY A 285 15.27 0.35 9.10
N GLY A 286 14.78 0.81 7.97
CA GLY A 286 13.61 1.68 7.93
C GLY A 286 13.95 3.15 8.11
N ASN A 287 14.99 3.62 7.49
CA ASN A 287 15.23 5.06 7.38
C ASN A 287 14.12 5.71 6.55
N ARG A 288 13.31 6.50 7.22
CA ARG A 288 12.15 7.20 6.64
C ARG A 288 12.53 8.34 5.70
N SER A 289 13.81 8.63 5.53
CA SER A 289 14.32 9.61 4.56
C SER A 289 14.75 8.98 3.22
N MET A 290 14.57 7.67 3.05
CA MET A 290 14.87 6.99 1.80
C MET A 290 13.73 7.19 0.79
N GLU A 291 14.08 7.70 -0.38
CA GLU A 291 13.12 8.07 -1.43
C GLU A 291 13.05 7.06 -2.59
N ASN A 292 13.84 5.98 -2.52
CA ASN A 292 13.92 4.95 -3.55
C ASN A 292 12.93 3.80 -3.33
N ASN A 293 12.64 3.05 -4.38
CA ASN A 293 11.78 1.87 -4.32
C ASN A 293 12.60 0.58 -4.29
N ILE A 294 12.98 0.12 -3.10
CA ILE A 294 13.79 -1.10 -2.94
C ILE A 294 13.06 -2.39 -3.36
N ASN A 295 11.72 -2.38 -3.47
CA ASN A 295 10.98 -3.58 -3.86
C ASN A 295 11.43 -4.11 -5.23
N TRP A 296 11.81 -3.24 -6.17
CA TRP A 296 12.21 -3.69 -7.50
C TRP A 296 13.57 -4.40 -7.50
N GLN A 297 14.47 -4.01 -6.62
CA GLN A 297 15.70 -4.75 -6.36
C GLN A 297 15.41 -6.10 -5.69
N LEU A 298 14.51 -6.14 -4.71
CA LEU A 298 14.08 -7.38 -4.07
C LEU A 298 13.55 -8.39 -5.09
N MET A 299 12.76 -7.93 -6.06
CA MET A 299 11.99 -8.76 -6.98
C MET A 299 12.72 -9.07 -8.30
N GLY A 300 13.92 -8.55 -8.49
CA GLY A 300 14.77 -8.89 -9.63
C GLY A 300 15.30 -10.33 -9.56
N PRO A 301 15.75 -10.88 -10.70
CA PRO A 301 16.38 -12.21 -10.75
C PRO A 301 17.54 -12.31 -9.77
N ARG A 302 17.66 -13.43 -9.06
CA ARG A 302 18.72 -13.59 -8.06
C ARG A 302 20.11 -13.55 -8.70
N GLY A 303 20.95 -12.64 -8.23
CA GLY A 303 22.28 -12.38 -8.79
C GLY A 303 23.28 -13.54 -8.72
N ASP A 304 23.04 -14.53 -7.85
CA ASP A 304 23.85 -15.74 -7.78
C ASP A 304 23.73 -16.61 -9.05
N TYR A 305 22.62 -16.48 -9.77
CA TYR A 305 22.28 -17.33 -10.92
C TYR A 305 22.03 -16.56 -12.20
N TYR A 306 21.96 -15.24 -12.12
CA TYR A 306 21.59 -14.38 -13.23
C TYR A 306 22.66 -13.30 -13.49
N THR A 307 22.99 -13.08 -14.74
CA THR A 307 23.85 -11.97 -15.18
C THR A 307 23.10 -11.11 -16.18
N THR A 308 23.36 -9.80 -16.15
CA THR A 308 22.75 -8.87 -17.09
C THR A 308 23.24 -9.12 -18.51
N GLY A 309 22.31 -9.17 -19.47
CA GLY A 309 22.58 -9.23 -20.90
C GLY A 309 21.71 -8.24 -21.67
N THR A 310 20.96 -8.72 -22.68
CA THR A 310 20.19 -7.86 -23.59
C THR A 310 18.72 -7.73 -23.23
N SER A 311 18.22 -8.46 -22.22
CA SER A 311 16.80 -8.40 -21.78
C SER A 311 16.42 -7.08 -21.12
N GLY A 312 17.40 -6.34 -20.62
CA GLY A 312 17.18 -5.15 -19.83
C GLY A 312 16.90 -5.41 -18.34
N LEU A 313 16.74 -6.66 -17.90
CA LEU A 313 16.68 -7.00 -16.49
C LEU A 313 18.06 -6.91 -15.85
N LEU A 314 18.13 -6.37 -14.64
CA LEU A 314 19.31 -6.37 -13.79
C LEU A 314 19.19 -7.48 -12.75
N PRO A 315 20.35 -8.01 -12.24
CA PRO A 315 20.33 -8.89 -11.09
C PRO A 315 19.64 -8.23 -9.89
N GLY A 316 18.88 -9.04 -9.15
CA GLY A 316 18.21 -8.65 -7.92
C GLY A 316 18.42 -9.68 -6.83
N TRP A 317 17.48 -9.74 -5.88
CA TRP A 317 17.61 -10.64 -4.73
C TRP A 317 16.69 -11.85 -4.78
N GLY A 318 15.90 -11.99 -5.85
CA GLY A 318 15.20 -13.22 -6.18
C GLY A 318 13.96 -13.50 -5.37
N PHE A 319 13.27 -12.48 -4.91
CA PHE A 319 11.98 -12.63 -4.23
C PHE A 319 10.80 -12.42 -5.20
N ASN A 320 9.63 -12.90 -4.79
CA ASN A 320 8.35 -12.70 -5.48
C ASN A 320 8.36 -13.20 -6.94
N TYR A 321 8.83 -14.43 -7.17
CA TYR A 321 8.86 -15.05 -8.49
C TYR A 321 7.48 -15.46 -8.98
N PRO A 322 7.13 -15.17 -10.25
CA PRO A 322 5.87 -15.60 -10.85
C PRO A 322 5.72 -17.13 -10.84
N THR A 323 4.51 -17.60 -10.51
CA THR A 323 4.16 -19.02 -10.59
C THR A 323 3.88 -19.44 -12.04
N ALA A 324 4.12 -20.72 -12.36
CA ALA A 324 3.68 -21.32 -13.63
C ALA A 324 2.15 -21.24 -13.79
N LYS A 325 1.41 -21.30 -12.70
CA LYS A 325 -0.05 -21.14 -12.66
C LYS A 325 -0.49 -19.75 -13.14
N MET A 326 0.30 -18.71 -12.86
CA MET A 326 0.02 -17.37 -13.39
C MET A 326 0.32 -17.27 -14.88
N ALA A 327 1.42 -17.85 -15.35
CA ALA A 327 1.74 -17.93 -16.78
C ALA A 327 0.65 -18.67 -17.56
N GLN A 328 0.20 -19.82 -17.05
CA GLN A 328 -0.89 -20.61 -17.63
C GLN A 328 -2.23 -19.85 -17.67
N ALA A 329 -2.49 -18.97 -16.70
CA ALA A 329 -3.70 -18.16 -16.71
C ALA A 329 -3.74 -17.18 -17.89
N PHE A 330 -2.62 -16.56 -18.25
CA PHE A 330 -2.51 -15.75 -19.47
C PHE A 330 -2.71 -16.60 -20.73
N ASP A 331 -2.07 -17.78 -20.79
CA ASP A 331 -2.18 -18.67 -21.96
C ASP A 331 -3.60 -19.18 -22.18
N ALA A 332 -4.34 -19.47 -21.11
CA ALA A 332 -5.72 -19.94 -21.17
C ALA A 332 -6.69 -18.92 -21.77
N GLU A 333 -6.41 -17.62 -21.63
CA GLU A 333 -7.19 -16.54 -22.24
C GLU A 333 -6.59 -16.08 -23.60
N GLY A 334 -5.44 -16.59 -24.01
CA GLY A 334 -4.72 -16.15 -25.22
C GLY A 334 -4.12 -14.75 -25.08
N ASP A 335 -3.86 -14.31 -23.84
CA ASP A 335 -3.42 -12.97 -23.51
C ASP A 335 -1.90 -12.80 -23.66
N VAL A 336 -1.46 -12.63 -24.87
CA VAL A 336 -0.04 -12.50 -25.23
C VAL A 336 0.53 -11.14 -24.79
N ILE A 337 -0.29 -10.07 -24.92
CA ILE A 337 0.17 -8.70 -24.64
C ILE A 337 0.53 -8.54 -23.17
N ARG A 338 -0.40 -8.86 -22.26
CA ARG A 338 -0.15 -8.72 -20.84
C ARG A 338 0.87 -9.74 -20.33
N LYS A 339 0.86 -10.98 -20.85
CA LYS A 339 1.87 -11.98 -20.50
C LYS A 339 3.27 -11.46 -20.76
N ASN A 340 3.54 -10.97 -21.97
CA ASN A 340 4.86 -10.46 -22.38
C ASN A 340 5.28 -9.21 -21.59
N ALA A 341 4.33 -8.39 -21.18
CA ALA A 341 4.62 -7.19 -20.35
C ALA A 341 4.86 -7.52 -18.87
N CYS A 342 4.31 -8.65 -18.39
CA CYS A 342 4.35 -9.00 -16.98
C CYS A 342 5.46 -9.97 -16.60
N ILE A 343 5.74 -10.95 -17.47
CA ILE A 343 6.67 -12.06 -17.17
C ILE A 343 7.59 -12.36 -18.34
N LEU A 344 8.79 -12.85 -18.01
CA LEU A 344 9.78 -13.37 -18.96
C LEU A 344 10.08 -14.82 -18.59
N SER A 345 9.84 -15.74 -19.52
CA SER A 345 10.21 -17.15 -19.29
C SER A 345 11.72 -17.36 -19.45
N VAL A 346 12.25 -18.34 -18.74
CA VAL A 346 13.64 -18.80 -18.93
C VAL A 346 13.87 -19.27 -20.37
N ALA A 347 12.86 -19.88 -20.99
CA ALA A 347 12.94 -20.30 -22.40
C ALA A 347 13.09 -19.10 -23.34
N ASP A 348 12.30 -18.03 -23.16
CA ASP A 348 12.44 -16.81 -23.95
C ASP A 348 13.78 -16.10 -23.69
N LEU A 349 14.22 -16.06 -22.43
CA LEU A 349 15.53 -15.53 -22.10
C LEU A 349 16.63 -16.24 -22.90
N ARG A 350 16.57 -17.57 -22.96
CA ARG A 350 17.51 -18.40 -23.72
C ARG A 350 17.48 -18.16 -25.22
N THR A 351 16.31 -18.05 -25.79
CA THR A 351 16.13 -18.01 -27.25
C THR A 351 16.22 -16.62 -27.82
N LYS A 352 15.71 -15.60 -27.11
CA LYS A 352 15.63 -14.22 -27.62
C LYS A 352 16.79 -13.34 -27.16
N TYR A 353 17.34 -13.59 -25.97
CA TYR A 353 18.27 -12.65 -25.31
C TYR A 353 19.70 -13.21 -25.12
N GLY A 354 19.93 -14.47 -25.44
CA GLY A 354 21.22 -15.11 -25.74
C GLY A 354 22.42 -14.92 -24.82
N GLY A 355 22.25 -14.58 -23.57
CA GLY A 355 23.39 -14.32 -22.70
C GLY A 355 23.06 -13.82 -21.31
N ASP A 356 21.84 -13.39 -21.11
CA ASP A 356 21.32 -13.01 -19.79
C ASP A 356 21.06 -14.28 -18.97
N TRP A 357 21.99 -14.66 -18.06
CA TRP A 357 21.86 -16.02 -17.64
C TRP A 357 22.28 -16.41 -16.27
N ILE A 358 21.55 -17.37 -15.85
CA ILE A 358 21.93 -18.38 -14.89
C ILE A 358 23.30 -18.91 -15.21
N VAL A 359 24.23 -18.59 -14.34
CA VAL A 359 25.68 -18.80 -14.51
C VAL A 359 26.04 -20.28 -14.72
N ASP A 360 25.23 -21.22 -14.24
CA ASP A 360 25.45 -22.63 -14.42
C ASP A 360 24.57 -23.19 -15.55
N LYS A 361 25.20 -23.35 -16.73
CA LYS A 361 24.57 -23.92 -17.93
C LYS A 361 24.14 -25.39 -17.80
N ASN A 362 24.58 -26.06 -16.74
CA ASN A 362 24.31 -27.49 -16.48
C ASN A 362 23.13 -27.70 -15.54
N LEU A 363 22.47 -26.63 -15.06
CA LEU A 363 21.28 -26.75 -14.24
C LEU A 363 20.13 -27.32 -15.05
N ASP A 364 19.69 -28.53 -14.66
CA ASP A 364 18.49 -29.12 -15.23
C ASP A 364 17.23 -28.50 -14.63
N TRP A 365 16.56 -27.68 -15.43
CA TRP A 365 15.32 -27.02 -15.04
C TRP A 365 14.10 -27.93 -15.09
N THR A 366 14.26 -29.17 -15.61
CA THR A 366 13.14 -30.07 -15.80
C THR A 366 12.85 -30.92 -14.55
N GLU A 367 13.85 -31.17 -13.69
CA GLU A 367 13.70 -32.03 -12.52
C GLU A 367 13.50 -31.30 -11.19
N ALA A 368 14.17 -30.16 -11.00
CA ALA A 368 13.91 -29.24 -9.87
C ALA A 368 14.43 -27.83 -10.23
N PRO A 369 13.67 -26.76 -10.02
CA PRO A 369 14.23 -25.44 -10.24
C PRO A 369 15.39 -25.20 -9.27
N PRO A 370 16.58 -24.84 -9.79
CA PRO A 370 17.78 -24.70 -8.97
C PRO A 370 17.73 -23.43 -8.08
N VAL A 371 16.76 -22.57 -8.35
CA VAL A 371 16.54 -21.34 -7.60
C VAL A 371 15.28 -21.50 -6.77
N TRP A 372 15.40 -21.25 -5.49
CA TRP A 372 14.30 -21.36 -4.54
C TRP A 372 13.10 -20.50 -4.94
N GLY A 373 11.91 -21.08 -4.97
CA GLY A 373 10.67 -20.39 -5.32
C GLY A 373 10.48 -20.07 -6.81
N MET A 374 11.39 -20.50 -7.70
CA MET A 374 11.29 -20.18 -9.13
C MET A 374 10.70 -21.36 -9.92
N GLU A 375 9.65 -21.08 -10.69
CA GLU A 375 8.99 -22.04 -11.60
C GLU A 375 9.28 -21.74 -13.09
N GLY A 376 10.44 -21.14 -13.40
CA GLY A 376 10.89 -20.86 -14.77
C GLY A 376 10.48 -19.50 -15.33
N TYR A 377 10.05 -18.57 -14.48
CA TYR A 377 9.61 -17.23 -14.88
C TYR A 377 10.27 -16.14 -14.06
N PHE A 378 10.67 -15.06 -14.73
CA PHE A 378 11.08 -13.79 -14.13
C PHE A 378 9.98 -12.77 -14.26
N ARG A 379 9.98 -11.80 -13.37
CA ARG A 379 9.05 -10.70 -13.34
C ARG A 379 9.57 -9.55 -14.18
N LEU A 380 8.76 -9.03 -15.12
CA LEU A 380 9.01 -7.80 -15.88
C LEU A 380 8.22 -6.63 -15.29
N LYS A 381 6.93 -6.82 -15.07
CA LYS A 381 6.07 -5.82 -14.43
C LYS A 381 6.56 -5.59 -13.00
N TYR A 382 6.99 -4.36 -12.70
CA TYR A 382 7.65 -4.04 -11.44
C TYR A 382 8.92 -4.88 -11.18
N GLY A 383 9.64 -5.22 -12.25
CA GLY A 383 10.93 -5.90 -12.17
C GLY A 383 12.10 -4.93 -12.04
N SER A 384 13.31 -5.50 -11.85
CA SER A 384 14.57 -4.73 -11.76
C SER A 384 15.07 -4.29 -13.15
N LEU A 385 14.31 -3.42 -13.83
CA LEU A 385 14.64 -2.99 -15.18
C LEU A 385 15.74 -1.93 -15.18
N LYS A 386 16.72 -2.06 -16.09
CA LYS A 386 17.81 -1.11 -16.28
C LYS A 386 17.32 0.30 -16.66
N SER A 387 16.19 0.39 -17.35
CA SER A 387 15.55 1.66 -17.71
C SER A 387 15.00 2.43 -16.50
N GLU A 388 14.74 1.73 -15.40
CA GLU A 388 14.02 2.26 -14.23
C GLU A 388 14.96 2.62 -13.07
N THR A 389 16.27 2.55 -13.29
CA THR A 389 17.30 2.87 -12.29
C THR A 389 18.46 3.63 -12.90
N VAL A 390 19.34 4.15 -12.04
CA VAL A 390 20.62 4.77 -12.43
C VAL A 390 21.76 4.16 -11.62
N ALA A 391 22.92 4.02 -12.30
CA ALA A 391 24.15 3.54 -11.68
C ALA A 391 25.15 4.67 -11.38
N SER A 392 24.81 5.92 -11.69
CA SER A 392 25.67 7.07 -11.42
C SER A 392 24.80 8.36 -11.36
N PRO A 393 24.86 9.13 -10.28
CA PRO A 393 25.58 8.80 -9.03
C PRO A 393 24.96 7.60 -8.30
N GLY A 394 25.76 6.87 -7.52
CA GLY A 394 25.33 5.73 -6.72
C GLY A 394 25.42 4.38 -7.44
N VAL A 395 24.61 3.41 -7.02
CA VAL A 395 24.55 2.05 -7.58
C VAL A 395 23.13 1.71 -8.04
N ALA A 396 23.00 1.00 -9.15
CA ALA A 396 21.70 0.67 -9.75
C ALA A 396 20.74 -0.02 -8.79
N GLU A 397 21.25 -0.90 -7.94
CA GLU A 397 20.48 -1.69 -6.96
C GLU A 397 19.68 -0.84 -5.96
N LEU A 398 20.19 0.36 -5.64
CA LEU A 398 19.61 1.25 -4.63
C LEU A 398 18.88 2.46 -5.23
N ASN A 399 18.75 2.54 -6.55
CA ASN A 399 18.26 3.74 -7.22
C ASN A 399 17.07 3.47 -8.16
N TYR A 400 16.21 2.52 -7.84
CA TYR A 400 14.92 2.39 -8.49
C TYR A 400 13.97 3.49 -8.03
N GLY A 401 13.37 4.22 -8.96
CA GLY A 401 12.45 5.31 -8.67
C GLY A 401 11.06 5.12 -9.25
N THR A 402 10.71 3.93 -9.72
CA THR A 402 9.39 3.67 -10.32
C THR A 402 8.31 3.58 -9.25
N ASN A 403 7.23 4.33 -9.45
CA ASN A 403 6.09 4.44 -8.53
C ASN A 403 5.31 3.12 -8.39
N ILE A 404 4.64 2.96 -7.26
CA ILE A 404 3.62 1.92 -7.05
C ILE A 404 2.23 2.51 -7.35
N ARG A 405 1.51 1.91 -8.31
CA ARG A 405 0.12 2.28 -8.64
C ARG A 405 -0.81 1.65 -7.62
N LEU A 406 -1.48 2.49 -6.82
CA LEU A 406 -2.43 2.04 -5.79
C LEU A 406 -3.85 1.92 -6.33
N ILE A 407 -4.23 2.81 -7.24
CA ILE A 407 -5.51 2.79 -7.93
C ILE A 407 -5.28 3.27 -9.37
N ARG A 408 -5.70 2.48 -10.34
CA ARG A 408 -5.66 2.86 -11.75
C ARG A 408 -7.01 2.64 -12.44
N TYR A 409 -7.21 3.27 -13.58
CA TYR A 409 -8.51 3.31 -14.24
C TYR A 409 -9.04 1.92 -14.64
N ALA A 410 -8.16 0.98 -15.03
CA ALA A 410 -8.58 -0.40 -15.31
C ALA A 410 -9.15 -1.11 -14.07
N ASP A 411 -8.57 -0.87 -12.86
CA ASP A 411 -9.13 -1.37 -11.60
C ASP A 411 -10.53 -0.77 -11.35
N VAL A 412 -10.70 0.53 -11.59
CA VAL A 412 -12.00 1.20 -11.49
C VAL A 412 -13.02 0.58 -12.46
N LEU A 413 -12.66 0.38 -13.72
CA LEU A 413 -13.56 -0.23 -14.73
C LEU A 413 -13.97 -1.65 -14.34
N LEU A 414 -13.04 -2.48 -13.86
CA LEU A 414 -13.34 -3.86 -13.47
C LEU A 414 -14.13 -3.93 -12.16
N MET A 415 -13.90 -3.04 -11.20
CA MET A 415 -14.75 -2.92 -10.01
C MET A 415 -16.15 -2.39 -10.36
N ALA A 416 -16.24 -1.42 -11.28
CA ALA A 416 -17.52 -0.93 -11.79
C ALA A 416 -18.29 -2.02 -12.55
N ALA A 417 -17.60 -2.84 -13.34
CA ALA A 417 -18.21 -3.99 -14.01
C ALA A 417 -18.78 -5.00 -12.99
N GLU A 418 -18.01 -5.32 -11.95
CA GLU A 418 -18.46 -6.21 -10.88
C GLU A 418 -19.66 -5.64 -10.13
N ALA A 419 -19.59 -4.38 -9.70
CA ALA A 419 -20.68 -3.72 -8.98
C ALA A 419 -21.96 -3.65 -9.80
N ASN A 420 -21.88 -3.25 -11.09
CA ASN A 420 -23.03 -3.19 -11.98
C ASN A 420 -23.61 -4.57 -12.26
N LEU A 421 -22.78 -5.60 -12.49
CA LEU A 421 -23.25 -6.96 -12.70
C LEU A 421 -24.05 -7.45 -11.49
N LEU A 422 -23.54 -7.24 -10.29
CA LEU A 422 -24.17 -7.70 -9.05
C LEU A 422 -25.34 -6.81 -8.61
N ALA A 423 -25.44 -5.58 -9.14
CA ALA A 423 -26.62 -4.72 -9.02
C ALA A 423 -27.70 -4.99 -10.08
N GLY A 424 -27.44 -5.91 -11.04
CA GLY A 424 -28.37 -6.26 -12.12
C GLY A 424 -28.24 -5.43 -13.40
N ASN A 425 -27.28 -4.50 -13.48
CA ASN A 425 -27.03 -3.63 -14.65
C ASN A 425 -26.08 -4.30 -15.65
N VAL A 426 -26.47 -5.46 -16.20
CA VAL A 426 -25.60 -6.34 -16.99
C VAL A 426 -25.02 -5.64 -18.23
N SER A 427 -25.79 -4.80 -18.93
CA SER A 427 -25.31 -4.09 -20.12
C SER A 427 -24.17 -3.12 -19.81
N THR A 428 -24.28 -2.37 -18.73
CA THR A 428 -23.23 -1.44 -18.26
C THR A 428 -21.98 -2.22 -17.84
N ALA A 429 -22.17 -3.31 -17.09
CA ALA A 429 -21.08 -4.22 -16.71
C ALA A 429 -20.33 -4.76 -17.92
N GLN A 430 -21.06 -5.19 -18.98
CA GLN A 430 -20.47 -5.67 -20.22
C GLN A 430 -19.62 -4.60 -20.91
N GLY A 431 -20.08 -3.34 -20.94
CA GLY A 431 -19.35 -2.24 -21.55
C GLY A 431 -17.98 -2.01 -20.88
N TYR A 432 -17.94 -1.92 -19.55
CA TYR A 432 -16.70 -1.70 -18.80
C TYR A 432 -15.75 -2.90 -18.89
N PHE A 433 -16.28 -4.10 -18.79
CA PHE A 433 -15.51 -5.33 -18.94
C PHE A 433 -14.87 -5.45 -20.33
N THR A 434 -15.63 -5.19 -21.38
CA THR A 434 -15.16 -5.23 -22.77
C THR A 434 -14.08 -4.19 -23.03
N LYS A 435 -14.23 -2.95 -22.51
CA LYS A 435 -13.23 -1.88 -22.68
C LYS A 435 -11.82 -2.28 -22.19
N VAL A 436 -11.72 -3.03 -21.10
CA VAL A 436 -10.43 -3.52 -20.61
C VAL A 436 -9.83 -4.59 -21.51
N ARG A 437 -10.67 -5.50 -22.02
CA ARG A 437 -10.24 -6.58 -22.93
C ARG A 437 -9.81 -6.06 -24.29
N ASP A 438 -10.55 -5.08 -24.83
CA ASP A 438 -10.27 -4.49 -26.16
C ASP A 438 -8.88 -3.83 -26.20
N ARG A 439 -8.41 -3.23 -25.10
CA ARG A 439 -7.06 -2.64 -25.02
C ARG A 439 -5.94 -3.62 -25.35
N VAL A 440 -6.14 -4.89 -25.07
CA VAL A 440 -5.14 -5.96 -25.24
C VAL A 440 -5.56 -6.97 -26.30
N ASP A 441 -6.41 -6.54 -27.23
CA ASP A 441 -6.87 -7.32 -28.41
C ASP A 441 -7.50 -8.68 -28.05
N LEU A 442 -8.08 -8.81 -26.85
CA LEU A 442 -8.78 -10.01 -26.46
C LEU A 442 -10.20 -10.07 -27.03
N PRO A 443 -10.66 -11.24 -27.49
CA PRO A 443 -11.99 -11.38 -28.05
C PRO A 443 -13.08 -11.01 -27.05
N VAL A 444 -14.21 -10.52 -27.57
CA VAL A 444 -15.40 -10.25 -26.76
C VAL A 444 -15.83 -11.51 -26.01
N LYS A 445 -16.08 -11.36 -24.72
CA LYS A 445 -16.52 -12.41 -23.81
C LYS A 445 -17.74 -11.93 -23.05
N THR A 446 -18.74 -12.79 -22.86
CA THR A 446 -19.90 -12.45 -22.03
C THR A 446 -19.47 -12.19 -20.60
N VAL A 447 -19.91 -11.06 -20.04
CA VAL A 447 -19.60 -10.71 -18.67
C VAL A 447 -20.31 -11.66 -17.70
N THR A 448 -19.54 -12.27 -16.82
CA THR A 448 -19.98 -13.05 -15.66
C THR A 448 -19.06 -12.70 -14.50
N LEU A 449 -19.44 -13.04 -13.29
CA LEU A 449 -18.55 -12.79 -12.13
C LEU A 449 -17.22 -13.54 -12.30
N ASP A 450 -17.22 -14.77 -12.78
CA ASP A 450 -16.00 -15.55 -13.01
C ASP A 450 -15.13 -14.96 -14.13
N ALA A 451 -15.77 -14.41 -15.19
CA ALA A 451 -15.05 -13.70 -16.23
C ALA A 451 -14.36 -12.43 -15.68
N ILE A 452 -15.06 -11.66 -14.83
CA ILE A 452 -14.47 -10.49 -14.14
C ILE A 452 -13.33 -10.89 -13.21
N LYS A 453 -13.50 -11.94 -12.41
CA LYS A 453 -12.45 -12.49 -11.53
C LYS A 453 -11.20 -12.88 -12.33
N THR A 454 -11.38 -13.52 -13.47
CA THR A 454 -10.29 -13.90 -14.37
C THR A 454 -9.61 -12.65 -14.96
N GLU A 455 -10.40 -11.71 -15.48
CA GLU A 455 -9.88 -10.47 -16.07
C GLU A 455 -9.10 -9.63 -15.04
N ARG A 456 -9.63 -9.48 -13.83
CA ARG A 456 -8.92 -8.81 -12.71
C ARG A 456 -7.58 -9.48 -12.40
N ARG A 457 -7.54 -10.82 -12.36
CA ARG A 457 -6.30 -11.57 -12.13
C ARG A 457 -5.23 -11.26 -13.18
N LEU A 458 -5.61 -11.21 -14.48
CA LEU A 458 -4.66 -10.94 -15.57
C LEU A 458 -4.28 -9.48 -15.66
N GLU A 459 -5.26 -8.60 -15.58
CA GLU A 459 -5.07 -7.16 -15.69
C GLU A 459 -4.24 -6.59 -14.53
N LEU A 460 -4.54 -7.01 -13.31
CA LEU A 460 -3.93 -6.51 -12.08
C LEU A 460 -2.83 -7.43 -11.54
N ALA A 461 -2.35 -8.37 -12.36
CA ALA A 461 -1.27 -9.29 -11.98
C ALA A 461 -0.11 -8.54 -11.33
N PHE A 462 0.37 -9.04 -10.19
CA PHE A 462 1.51 -8.49 -9.43
C PHE A 462 1.34 -7.07 -8.85
N GLU A 463 0.11 -6.54 -8.78
CA GLU A 463 -0.15 -5.24 -8.17
C GLU A 463 -0.61 -5.32 -6.70
N GLY A 464 -0.68 -6.53 -6.13
CA GLY A 464 -1.06 -6.74 -4.73
C GLY A 464 -2.58 -6.73 -4.48
N PHE A 465 -3.41 -6.94 -5.50
CA PHE A 465 -4.87 -7.00 -5.34
C PHE A 465 -5.40 -8.42 -5.13
N ARG A 466 -4.74 -9.43 -5.69
CA ARG A 466 -5.24 -10.79 -5.81
C ARG A 466 -5.65 -11.43 -4.48
N PHE A 467 -4.85 -11.29 -3.43
CA PHE A 467 -5.14 -11.89 -2.12
C PHE A 467 -6.45 -11.35 -1.53
N LEU A 468 -6.61 -10.02 -1.49
CA LEU A 468 -7.82 -9.39 -0.97
C LEU A 468 -9.06 -9.65 -1.86
N ASP A 469 -8.88 -9.72 -3.17
CA ASP A 469 -9.94 -10.12 -4.10
C ASP A 469 -10.44 -11.56 -3.79
N LEU A 470 -9.54 -12.51 -3.58
CA LEU A 470 -9.90 -13.88 -3.21
C LEU A 470 -10.66 -13.95 -1.88
N ILE A 471 -10.24 -13.16 -0.89
CA ILE A 471 -10.92 -13.08 0.41
C ILE A 471 -12.35 -12.53 0.26
N ARG A 472 -12.52 -11.37 -0.39
CA ARG A 472 -13.83 -10.73 -0.51
C ARG A 472 -14.84 -11.51 -1.36
N TRP A 473 -14.34 -12.33 -2.31
CA TRP A 473 -15.16 -13.25 -3.10
C TRP A 473 -15.48 -14.56 -2.35
N GLY A 474 -14.74 -14.89 -1.30
CA GLY A 474 -14.86 -16.16 -0.58
C GLY A 474 -14.14 -17.33 -1.26
N ASP A 475 -13.26 -17.04 -2.20
CA ASP A 475 -12.55 -18.06 -3.00
C ASP A 475 -11.19 -18.46 -2.39
N ALA A 476 -10.71 -17.73 -1.38
CA ALA A 476 -9.36 -17.88 -0.83
C ALA A 476 -9.08 -19.31 -0.36
N ALA A 477 -9.99 -19.94 0.38
CA ALA A 477 -9.79 -21.30 0.88
C ALA A 477 -9.63 -22.36 -0.23
N ALA A 478 -10.31 -22.17 -1.35
CA ALA A 478 -10.21 -23.09 -2.48
C ALA A 478 -8.95 -22.86 -3.32
N VAL A 479 -8.60 -21.60 -3.56
CA VAL A 479 -7.51 -21.20 -4.46
C VAL A 479 -6.15 -21.33 -3.79
N LEU A 480 -6.05 -20.94 -2.50
CA LEU A 480 -4.80 -20.85 -1.75
C LEU A 480 -4.48 -22.14 -0.95
N LYS A 481 -5.26 -23.19 -1.16
CA LYS A 481 -4.95 -24.50 -0.60
C LYS A 481 -3.61 -25.00 -1.15
N ASN A 482 -2.72 -25.41 -0.27
CA ASN A 482 -1.35 -25.85 -0.62
C ASN A 482 -0.52 -24.74 -1.30
N GLN A 483 -0.74 -23.48 -0.92
CA GLN A 483 0.10 -22.36 -1.37
C GLN A 483 1.54 -22.52 -0.85
N GLY A 484 2.46 -21.69 -1.39
CA GLY A 484 3.88 -21.76 -1.10
C GLY A 484 4.65 -22.71 -2.02
N PHE A 485 5.94 -22.47 -2.20
CA PHE A 485 6.78 -23.23 -3.12
C PHE A 485 6.85 -24.73 -2.75
N LYS A 486 6.88 -25.05 -1.46
CA LYS A 486 6.82 -26.45 -0.96
C LYS A 486 5.42 -27.06 -1.06
N LYS A 487 4.40 -26.32 -1.50
CA LYS A 487 2.98 -26.75 -1.52
C LYS A 487 2.46 -27.23 -0.16
N ASN A 488 2.99 -26.68 0.93
CA ASN A 488 2.65 -26.98 2.32
C ASN A 488 1.80 -25.88 2.96
N GLY A 489 1.42 -24.84 2.20
CA GLY A 489 0.63 -23.73 2.67
C GLY A 489 -0.70 -24.20 3.25
N ASN A 490 -1.05 -23.64 4.39
CA ASN A 490 -2.22 -24.06 5.15
C ASN A 490 -3.17 -22.88 5.37
N PHE A 491 -3.75 -22.38 4.27
CA PHE A 491 -4.78 -21.36 4.39
C PHE A 491 -5.95 -21.90 5.23
N ALA A 492 -6.31 -21.18 6.28
CA ALA A 492 -7.42 -21.47 7.16
C ALA A 492 -8.30 -20.21 7.30
N GLU A 493 -9.51 -20.35 7.82
CA GLU A 493 -10.48 -19.25 7.98
C GLU A 493 -9.91 -18.05 8.72
N LYS A 494 -9.03 -18.26 9.70
CA LYS A 494 -8.36 -17.17 10.42
C LYS A 494 -7.57 -16.23 9.49
N HIS A 495 -7.08 -16.73 8.34
CA HIS A 495 -6.27 -15.96 7.40
C HIS A 495 -7.10 -15.01 6.50
N ASN A 496 -8.45 -15.02 6.64
CA ASN A 496 -9.29 -14.00 6.05
C ASN A 496 -9.02 -12.60 6.64
N LEU A 497 -8.44 -12.55 7.84
CA LEU A 497 -7.95 -11.32 8.48
C LEU A 497 -6.55 -11.55 9.01
N TYR A 498 -5.68 -10.56 8.85
CA TYR A 498 -4.37 -10.61 9.50
C TYR A 498 -4.49 -10.58 11.02
N PRO A 499 -3.50 -11.18 11.75
CA PRO A 499 -3.44 -11.03 13.20
C PRO A 499 -3.22 -9.57 13.58
N ILE A 500 -3.83 -9.13 14.68
CA ILE A 500 -3.41 -7.90 15.34
C ILE A 500 -1.98 -8.14 15.83
N PRO A 501 -1.02 -7.25 15.51
CA PRO A 501 0.38 -7.44 15.93
C PRO A 501 0.52 -7.61 17.44
N SER A 502 1.37 -8.53 17.87
CA SER A 502 1.62 -8.80 19.30
C SER A 502 2.00 -7.55 20.08
N ALA A 503 2.80 -6.66 19.48
CA ALA A 503 3.19 -5.40 20.09
C ALA A 503 2.00 -4.49 20.42
N GLU A 504 0.98 -4.46 19.55
CA GLU A 504 -0.23 -3.65 19.78
C GLU A 504 -1.09 -4.21 20.91
N ILE A 505 -1.18 -5.53 21.03
CA ILE A 505 -1.92 -6.20 22.13
C ILE A 505 -1.20 -5.94 23.46
N LEU A 506 0.13 -5.99 23.48
CA LEU A 506 0.92 -5.73 24.68
C LEU A 506 0.83 -4.26 25.15
N ASN A 507 0.78 -3.33 24.20
CA ASN A 507 0.77 -1.89 24.50
C ASN A 507 -0.65 -1.33 24.76
N ASN A 508 -1.70 -2.06 24.40
CA ASN A 508 -3.09 -1.63 24.56
C ASN A 508 -3.90 -2.72 25.26
N SER A 509 -4.13 -2.55 26.55
CA SER A 509 -4.85 -3.51 27.40
C SER A 509 -6.32 -3.78 26.97
N LYS A 510 -6.87 -2.95 26.08
CA LYS A 510 -8.22 -3.11 25.50
C LYS A 510 -8.22 -3.80 24.14
N MET A 511 -7.01 -4.06 23.57
CA MET A 511 -6.89 -4.72 22.28
C MET A 511 -7.07 -6.23 22.41
N THR A 512 -7.88 -6.80 21.53
CA THR A 512 -8.09 -8.24 21.48
C THR A 512 -7.62 -8.81 20.14
N PRO A 513 -7.09 -10.03 20.10
CA PRO A 513 -6.73 -10.69 18.85
C PRO A 513 -7.94 -10.82 17.89
N ASN A 514 -7.66 -11.00 16.61
CA ASN A 514 -8.68 -11.39 15.64
C ASN A 514 -9.08 -12.87 15.85
N PRO A 515 -10.29 -13.29 15.41
CA PRO A 515 -10.74 -14.66 15.55
C PRO A 515 -9.74 -15.68 14.99
N GLY A 516 -9.43 -16.73 15.75
CA GLY A 516 -8.45 -17.76 15.39
C GLY A 516 -6.98 -17.39 15.60
N TRP A 517 -6.69 -16.16 16.07
CA TRP A 517 -5.32 -15.67 16.38
C TRP A 517 -5.07 -15.53 17.89
N GLY A 518 -6.04 -15.81 18.73
CA GLY A 518 -5.85 -15.90 20.18
C GLY A 518 -5.12 -17.18 20.56
N ASN A 519 -4.50 -17.17 21.75
CA ASN A 519 -3.74 -18.29 22.32
C ASN A 519 -4.48 -19.60 22.30
#